data_e98e501ba9d4c528aafe1d45a2743e9b
#
_entry.id   e98e501ba9d4c528aafe1d45a2743e9b
#
_cell.length_a   1.000
_cell.length_b   1.000
_cell.length_c   1.000
_cell.angle_alpha   90.00
_cell.angle_beta   90.00
_cell.angle_gamma   90.00
#
_symmetry.space_group_name_H-M   'P 1'
#
loop_
_entity.id
_entity.type
_entity.pdbx_description
1 polymer ?
#
loop_
_entity_poly.entity_id
_entity_poly.type
_entity_poly.pdbx_seq_one_letter_code
_entity_poly.pdbx_strand_id
1 'polypeptide(L)'
;MPEGHTLHRLARVHRKHFRGAPVAVSSPQGKFAAGAAEVDGRPLLRAEAHGKHLFHVYDRDLVVHVHLGLFGSFTEGAVPVPPTRGQLRMRMVGEQHWADLRGPTACEVLRDAEVKALRARLGPDPLRRDADPQRAWQRLQRSQAPLAALLMDQRVISGVGNVYRAEILFRHGLDPMLPGRELRREQWDALWADLVALMRDGLRTGRIDTVRPADDPTVTGRAPRRDRHGGEVYVYRRHGQPCLVCGTLLPRVVLAGRNLYWCPTCQPAATGISAAG
;
A
#
# COMPACT_ATOMS: atom_id res chain seq x y z
N MET A 1 -1.57 -6.12 -6.05
CA MET A 1 -0.94 -4.78 -6.15
C MET A 1 -0.40 -4.44 -4.78
N PRO A 2 0.89 -4.16 -4.64
CA PRO A 2 1.46 -3.78 -3.35
C PRO A 2 0.86 -2.47 -2.84
N GLU A 3 0.44 -2.46 -1.56
CA GLU A 3 0.01 -1.26 -0.84
C GLU A 3 0.90 -1.05 0.39
N GLY A 4 0.69 -0.01 1.18
CA GLY A 4 1.60 0.38 2.26
C GLY A 4 1.98 -0.75 3.21
N HIS A 5 1.02 -1.60 3.62
CA HIS A 5 1.29 -2.76 4.49
C HIS A 5 2.34 -3.72 3.91
N THR A 6 2.37 -3.88 2.58
CA THR A 6 3.36 -4.74 1.90
C THR A 6 4.79 -4.19 2.09
N LEU A 7 4.97 -2.87 1.91
CA LEU A 7 6.29 -2.24 2.05
C LEU A 7 6.77 -2.24 3.51
N HIS A 8 5.86 -2.01 4.45
CA HIS A 8 6.17 -2.11 5.89
C HIS A 8 6.52 -3.54 6.31
N ARG A 9 5.83 -4.56 5.75
CA ARG A 9 6.17 -5.97 5.96
C ARG A 9 7.56 -6.30 5.42
N LEU A 10 7.88 -5.89 4.19
CA LEU A 10 9.20 -6.03 3.59
C LEU A 10 10.28 -5.35 4.44
N ALA A 11 10.05 -4.10 4.86
CA ALA A 11 10.97 -3.39 5.74
C ALA A 11 11.24 -4.15 7.05
N ARG A 12 10.20 -4.75 7.65
CA ARG A 12 10.33 -5.57 8.86
C ARG A 12 11.14 -6.84 8.60
N VAL A 13 10.89 -7.55 7.50
CA VAL A 13 11.57 -8.79 7.12
C VAL A 13 13.04 -8.50 6.78
N HIS A 14 13.31 -7.51 5.93
CA HIS A 14 14.67 -7.13 5.54
C HIS A 14 15.49 -6.65 6.75
N ARG A 15 14.88 -5.91 7.68
CA ARG A 15 15.54 -5.53 8.93
C ARG A 15 15.90 -6.75 9.78
N LYS A 16 15.00 -7.75 9.83
CA LYS A 16 15.25 -8.98 10.58
C LYS A 16 16.41 -9.80 9.97
N HIS A 17 16.49 -9.87 8.64
CA HIS A 17 17.36 -10.78 7.92
C HIS A 17 18.73 -10.18 7.58
N PHE A 18 18.84 -8.85 7.45
CA PHE A 18 20.05 -8.23 6.89
C PHE A 18 20.67 -7.15 7.77
N ARG A 19 19.98 -6.70 8.83
CA ARG A 19 20.48 -5.57 9.63
C ARG A 19 21.77 -5.91 10.37
N GLY A 20 22.73 -4.97 10.32
CA GLY A 20 23.96 -4.99 11.10
C GLY A 20 25.09 -5.81 10.50
N ALA A 21 24.84 -6.54 9.42
CA ALA A 21 25.83 -7.34 8.72
C ALA A 21 26.07 -6.79 7.30
N PRO A 22 27.26 -7.04 6.71
CA PRO A 22 27.51 -6.81 5.30
C PRO A 22 26.51 -7.57 4.42
N VAL A 23 26.01 -6.90 3.37
CA VAL A 23 25.08 -7.49 2.41
C VAL A 23 25.69 -7.40 1.03
N ALA A 24 25.88 -8.54 0.36
CA ALA A 24 26.26 -8.55 -1.04
C ALA A 24 25.07 -8.08 -1.88
N VAL A 25 25.27 -7.03 -2.67
CA VAL A 25 24.23 -6.45 -3.50
C VAL A 25 24.64 -6.48 -4.96
N SER A 26 23.81 -7.03 -5.81
CA SER A 26 24.07 -7.11 -7.25
C SER A 26 22.86 -6.74 -8.08
N SER A 27 23.08 -6.41 -9.35
CA SER A 27 22.03 -6.14 -10.33
C SER A 27 22.21 -7.02 -11.56
N PRO A 28 21.73 -8.28 -11.52
CA PRO A 28 21.93 -9.22 -12.63
C PRO A 28 21.36 -8.73 -13.99
N GLN A 29 20.31 -7.91 -13.96
CA GLN A 29 19.76 -7.28 -15.15
C GLN A 29 20.56 -6.06 -15.64
N GLY A 30 21.48 -5.52 -14.83
CA GLY A 30 22.26 -4.32 -15.12
C GLY A 30 21.60 -2.97 -14.86
N LYS A 31 20.28 -2.90 -14.81
CA LYS A 31 19.53 -1.63 -14.66
C LYS A 31 19.72 -0.89 -13.32
N PHE A 32 20.36 -1.52 -12.36
CA PHE A 32 20.73 -0.96 -11.06
C PHE A 32 22.22 -1.18 -10.76
N ALA A 33 23.04 -1.49 -11.75
CA ALA A 33 24.45 -1.87 -11.57
C ALA A 33 25.28 -0.82 -10.80
N ALA A 34 25.18 0.45 -11.18
CA ALA A 34 25.86 1.55 -10.51
C ALA A 34 25.45 1.66 -9.03
N GLY A 35 24.15 1.67 -8.75
CA GLY A 35 23.66 1.72 -7.36
C GLY A 35 24.01 0.48 -6.55
N ALA A 36 24.00 -0.70 -7.16
CA ALA A 36 24.45 -1.93 -6.52
C ALA A 36 25.90 -1.83 -6.10
N ALA A 37 26.80 -1.37 -6.98
CA ALA A 37 28.23 -1.20 -6.71
C ALA A 37 28.49 -0.20 -5.56
N GLU A 38 27.63 0.82 -5.37
CA GLU A 38 27.79 1.78 -4.27
C GLU A 38 27.51 1.13 -2.90
N VAL A 39 26.61 0.16 -2.82
CA VAL A 39 26.13 -0.43 -1.56
C VAL A 39 26.60 -1.88 -1.35
N ASP A 40 27.26 -2.49 -2.33
CA ASP A 40 27.75 -3.87 -2.24
C ASP A 40 28.75 -4.05 -1.09
N GLY A 41 28.57 -5.12 -0.32
CA GLY A 41 29.40 -5.44 0.84
C GLY A 41 29.23 -4.51 2.04
N ARG A 42 28.32 -3.52 1.99
CA ARG A 42 28.07 -2.60 3.11
C ARG A 42 27.07 -3.17 4.12
N PRO A 43 27.21 -2.80 5.40
CA PRO A 43 26.22 -3.19 6.40
C PRO A 43 24.91 -2.45 6.20
N LEU A 44 23.79 -3.18 6.18
CA LEU A 44 22.47 -2.60 6.23
C LEU A 44 22.17 -2.08 7.64
N LEU A 45 22.09 -0.77 7.82
CA LEU A 45 21.84 -0.16 9.12
C LEU A 45 20.35 -0.21 9.51
N ARG A 46 19.46 0.09 8.56
CA ARG A 46 18.02 0.10 8.77
C ARG A 46 17.28 -0.27 7.48
N ALA A 47 16.10 -0.87 7.63
CA ALA A 47 15.10 -0.96 6.57
C ALA A 47 13.80 -0.33 7.08
N GLU A 48 13.26 0.63 6.34
CA GLU A 48 12.11 1.45 6.71
C GLU A 48 11.13 1.53 5.54
N ALA A 49 9.86 1.82 5.85
CA ALA A 49 8.87 2.14 4.84
C ALA A 49 8.16 3.46 5.16
N HIS A 50 7.72 4.16 4.12
CA HIS A 50 6.78 5.26 4.20
C HIS A 50 5.83 5.17 3.02
N GLY A 51 4.56 4.92 3.29
CA GLY A 51 3.56 4.64 2.26
C GLY A 51 3.96 3.43 1.42
N LYS A 52 4.14 3.66 0.13
CA LYS A 52 4.52 2.62 -0.84
C LYS A 52 6.01 2.65 -1.19
N HIS A 53 6.82 3.31 -0.38
CA HIS A 53 8.26 3.44 -0.55
C HIS A 53 9.01 2.63 0.50
N LEU A 54 9.98 1.83 0.07
CA LEU A 54 10.89 1.06 0.92
C LEU A 54 12.27 1.72 0.84
N PHE A 55 12.93 1.83 1.99
CA PHE A 55 14.24 2.46 2.13
C PHE A 55 15.18 1.49 2.87
N HIS A 56 16.26 1.08 2.22
CA HIS A 56 17.37 0.36 2.83
C HIS A 56 18.49 1.37 3.10
N VAL A 57 18.74 1.66 4.35
CA VAL A 57 19.73 2.65 4.79
C VAL A 57 21.05 1.94 5.08
N TYR A 58 22.09 2.38 4.38
CA TYR A 58 23.47 1.95 4.55
C TYR A 58 24.30 3.07 5.21
N ASP A 59 25.59 2.86 5.43
CA ASP A 59 26.51 3.89 5.87
C ASP A 59 26.72 5.00 4.79
N ARG A 60 27.42 6.08 5.13
CA ARG A 60 27.77 7.19 4.23
C ARG A 60 26.56 7.81 3.51
N ASP A 61 25.43 7.91 4.22
CA ASP A 61 24.19 8.52 3.71
C ASP A 61 23.64 7.87 2.43
N LEU A 62 23.96 6.58 2.21
CA LEU A 62 23.44 5.81 1.09
C LEU A 62 22.10 5.18 1.45
N VAL A 63 21.09 5.42 0.64
CA VAL A 63 19.76 4.82 0.83
C VAL A 63 19.30 4.21 -0.48
N VAL A 64 19.18 2.88 -0.53
CA VAL A 64 18.49 2.23 -1.64
C VAL A 64 16.99 2.43 -1.48
N HIS A 65 16.41 3.18 -2.39
CA HIS A 65 14.98 3.43 -2.48
C HIS A 65 14.34 2.46 -3.46
N VAL A 66 13.25 1.81 -3.04
CA VAL A 66 12.45 0.93 -3.89
C VAL A 66 10.98 1.35 -3.88
N HIS A 67 10.41 1.50 -5.07
CA HIS A 67 8.97 1.62 -5.28
C HIS A 67 8.51 0.46 -6.18
N LEU A 68 7.68 -0.43 -5.63
CA LEU A 68 7.26 -1.65 -6.34
C LEU A 68 6.36 -1.37 -7.54
N GLY A 69 5.54 -0.31 -7.50
CA GLY A 69 4.55 -0.04 -8.53
C GLY A 69 3.44 -1.10 -8.55
N LEU A 70 3.00 -1.47 -9.74
CA LEU A 70 1.91 -2.45 -9.94
C LEU A 70 2.40 -3.90 -9.96
N PHE A 71 3.59 -4.13 -10.49
CA PHE A 71 4.11 -5.46 -10.82
C PHE A 71 5.35 -5.85 -10.02
N GLY A 72 5.98 -4.88 -9.35
CA GLY A 72 7.17 -5.11 -8.57
C GLY A 72 6.92 -6.05 -7.40
N SER A 73 7.88 -6.93 -7.14
CA SER A 73 7.81 -7.90 -6.04
C SER A 73 9.20 -8.26 -5.53
N PHE A 74 9.27 -8.58 -4.24
CA PHE A 74 10.39 -9.32 -3.66
C PHE A 74 10.05 -10.80 -3.54
N THR A 75 11.04 -11.64 -3.80
CA THR A 75 11.07 -13.05 -3.41
C THR A 75 12.22 -13.22 -2.45
N GLU A 76 12.00 -13.92 -1.36
CA GLU A 76 12.96 -14.05 -0.26
C GLU A 76 13.11 -15.53 0.13
N GLY A 77 14.27 -15.89 0.68
CA GLY A 77 14.49 -17.23 1.18
C GLY A 77 15.75 -17.34 2.01
N ALA A 78 15.97 -18.51 2.59
CA ALA A 78 17.23 -18.89 3.22
C ALA A 78 18.25 -19.25 2.15
N VAL A 79 19.56 -19.13 2.48
CA VAL A 79 20.64 -19.67 1.64
C VAL A 79 20.56 -21.22 1.60
N PRO A 80 20.97 -21.89 0.51
CA PRO A 80 21.72 -21.36 -0.62
C PRO A 80 20.86 -20.52 -1.57
N VAL A 81 21.52 -19.53 -2.21
CA VAL A 81 20.85 -18.62 -3.16
C VAL A 81 20.48 -19.37 -4.44
N PRO A 82 19.21 -19.31 -4.91
CA PRO A 82 18.82 -19.98 -6.14
C PRO A 82 19.46 -19.34 -7.38
N PRO A 83 19.63 -20.10 -8.47
CA PRO A 83 20.07 -19.55 -9.75
C PRO A 83 19.20 -18.34 -10.17
N THR A 84 19.84 -17.33 -10.76
CA THR A 84 19.13 -16.18 -11.31
C THR A 84 18.20 -16.59 -12.43
N ARG A 85 16.91 -16.23 -12.33
CA ARG A 85 15.89 -16.48 -13.36
C ARG A 85 15.20 -15.19 -13.74
N GLY A 86 15.01 -14.96 -15.05
CA GLY A 86 14.29 -13.81 -15.59
C GLY A 86 14.95 -12.46 -15.28
N GLN A 87 14.18 -11.40 -15.34
CA GLN A 87 14.66 -10.02 -15.15
C GLN A 87 14.76 -9.66 -13.66
N LEU A 88 15.94 -9.84 -13.08
CA LEU A 88 16.25 -9.53 -11.71
C LEU A 88 16.89 -8.14 -11.58
N ARG A 89 16.16 -7.17 -10.99
CA ARG A 89 16.62 -5.80 -10.84
C ARG A 89 17.72 -5.67 -9.78
N MET A 90 17.52 -6.29 -8.64
CA MET A 90 18.45 -6.27 -7.53
C MET A 90 18.37 -7.61 -6.79
N ARG A 91 19.53 -8.13 -6.38
CA ARG A 91 19.68 -9.26 -5.46
C ARG A 91 20.45 -8.78 -4.25
N MET A 92 19.93 -9.10 -3.08
CA MET A 92 20.58 -8.92 -1.79
C MET A 92 20.89 -10.30 -1.21
N VAL A 93 22.12 -10.52 -0.75
CA VAL A 93 22.54 -11.77 -0.11
C VAL A 93 23.26 -11.43 1.19
N GLY A 94 22.68 -11.85 2.30
CA GLY A 94 23.28 -11.82 3.62
C GLY A 94 23.82 -13.21 4.00
N GLU A 95 24.21 -13.35 5.24
CA GLU A 95 24.79 -14.59 5.76
C GLU A 95 23.83 -15.79 5.68
N GLN A 96 22.56 -15.58 6.03
CA GLN A 96 21.56 -16.66 6.11
C GLN A 96 20.39 -16.52 5.15
N HIS A 97 20.21 -15.34 4.57
CA HIS A 97 19.04 -15.04 3.75
C HIS A 97 19.40 -14.28 2.48
N TRP A 98 18.54 -14.42 1.47
CA TRP A 98 18.61 -13.67 0.24
C TRP A 98 17.25 -13.01 -0.08
N ALA A 99 17.28 -11.95 -0.88
CA ALA A 99 16.09 -11.28 -1.40
C ALA A 99 16.31 -10.80 -2.84
N ASP A 100 15.36 -11.11 -3.71
CA ASP A 100 15.36 -10.81 -5.14
C ASP A 100 14.25 -9.84 -5.50
N LEU A 101 14.60 -8.68 -6.05
CA LEU A 101 13.65 -7.66 -6.52
C LEU A 101 13.42 -7.77 -8.03
N ARG A 102 12.17 -7.90 -8.44
CA ARG A 102 11.74 -7.94 -9.85
C ARG A 102 10.69 -6.88 -10.14
N GLY A 103 10.77 -6.28 -11.33
CA GLY A 103 9.75 -5.39 -11.88
C GLY A 103 9.38 -4.13 -11.10
N PRO A 104 10.28 -3.52 -10.28
CA PRO A 104 9.95 -2.30 -9.56
C PRO A 104 9.81 -1.12 -10.52
N THR A 105 9.01 -0.12 -10.13
CA THR A 105 8.94 1.17 -10.83
C THR A 105 10.18 2.01 -10.56
N ALA A 106 10.69 1.99 -9.31
CA ALA A 106 11.95 2.62 -8.95
C ALA A 106 12.83 1.66 -8.13
N CYS A 107 14.13 1.67 -8.40
CA CYS A 107 15.19 1.04 -7.62
C CYS A 107 16.43 1.89 -7.87
N GLU A 108 16.80 2.71 -6.91
CA GLU A 108 17.83 3.76 -7.05
C GLU A 108 18.53 4.02 -5.72
N VAL A 109 19.72 4.60 -5.76
CA VAL A 109 20.40 5.11 -4.57
C VAL A 109 20.07 6.58 -4.41
N LEU A 110 19.59 6.96 -3.24
CA LEU A 110 19.31 8.34 -2.84
C LEU A 110 20.25 8.73 -1.70
N ARG A 111 20.51 10.04 -1.59
CA ARG A 111 21.16 10.65 -0.44
C ARG A 111 20.12 11.14 0.57
N ASP A 112 20.54 11.39 1.79
CA ASP A 112 19.64 11.80 2.88
C ASP A 112 18.76 13.02 2.53
N ALA A 113 19.32 14.01 1.83
CA ALA A 113 18.57 15.18 1.37
C ALA A 113 17.43 14.80 0.38
N GLU A 114 17.70 13.87 -0.53
CA GLU A 114 16.72 13.39 -1.51
C GLU A 114 15.62 12.57 -0.85
N VAL A 115 15.99 11.73 0.13
CA VAL A 115 15.01 10.99 0.96
C VAL A 115 14.11 11.93 1.74
N LYS A 116 14.68 12.98 2.36
CA LYS A 116 13.91 14.02 3.06
C LYS A 116 12.96 14.74 2.11
N ALA A 117 13.41 15.14 0.93
CA ALA A 117 12.59 15.79 -0.09
C ALA A 117 11.45 14.88 -0.59
N LEU A 118 11.72 13.59 -0.77
CA LEU A 118 10.72 12.61 -1.16
C LEU A 118 9.66 12.45 -0.05
N ARG A 119 10.09 12.25 1.19
CA ARG A 119 9.19 12.09 2.35
C ARG A 119 8.34 13.35 2.63
N ALA A 120 8.89 14.54 2.41
CA ALA A 120 8.17 15.80 2.60
C ALA A 120 6.93 15.94 1.71
N ARG A 121 6.94 15.30 0.53
CA ARG A 121 5.81 15.29 -0.41
C ARG A 121 4.70 14.32 0.00
N LEU A 122 5.01 13.33 0.85
CA LEU A 122 4.06 12.30 1.24
C LEU A 122 3.13 12.78 2.34
N GLY A 123 1.89 12.33 2.28
CA GLY A 123 0.92 12.47 3.37
C GLY A 123 1.28 11.56 4.55
N PRO A 124 0.54 11.67 5.66
CA PRO A 124 0.70 10.78 6.80
C PRO A 124 0.48 9.32 6.38
N ASP A 125 1.30 8.43 6.94
CA ASP A 125 1.22 7.00 6.71
C ASP A 125 0.58 6.34 7.94
N PRO A 126 -0.58 5.67 7.79
CA PRO A 126 -1.31 5.04 8.91
C PRO A 126 -0.51 4.01 9.71
N LEU A 127 0.57 3.46 9.13
CA LEU A 127 1.42 2.46 9.80
C LEU A 127 2.60 3.07 10.56
N ARG A 128 2.85 4.37 10.43
CA ARG A 128 3.93 5.06 11.15
C ARG A 128 3.43 5.61 12.48
N ARG A 129 4.32 5.59 13.49
CA ARG A 129 4.02 6.13 14.83
C ARG A 129 3.97 7.66 14.86
N ASP A 130 4.68 8.30 13.94
CA ASP A 130 4.75 9.75 13.77
C ASP A 130 3.71 10.28 12.76
N ALA A 131 2.73 9.46 12.38
CA ALA A 131 1.67 9.88 11.49
C ALA A 131 0.78 10.93 12.16
N ASP A 132 0.63 12.09 11.51
CA ASP A 132 -0.29 13.13 11.92
C ASP A 132 -1.54 13.13 11.01
N PRO A 133 -2.67 12.54 11.45
CA PRO A 133 -3.90 12.49 10.66
C PRO A 133 -4.49 13.88 10.37
N GLN A 134 -4.14 14.89 11.18
CA GLN A 134 -4.60 16.25 10.98
C GLN A 134 -4.10 16.86 9.66
N ARG A 135 -2.90 16.48 9.22
CA ARG A 135 -2.37 16.92 7.91
C ARG A 135 -3.21 16.40 6.75
N ALA A 136 -3.70 15.16 6.81
CA ALA A 136 -4.60 14.61 5.80
C ALA A 136 -5.97 15.30 5.88
N TRP A 137 -6.53 15.45 7.07
CA TRP A 137 -7.79 16.15 7.29
C TRP A 137 -7.80 17.54 6.67
N GLN A 138 -6.77 18.36 6.94
CA GLN A 138 -6.67 19.71 6.38
C GLN A 138 -6.66 19.72 4.83
N ARG A 139 -6.05 18.71 4.20
CA ARG A 139 -6.06 18.58 2.74
C ARG A 139 -7.42 18.16 2.20
N LEU A 140 -8.10 17.24 2.88
CA LEU A 140 -9.46 16.82 2.53
C LEU A 140 -10.40 18.01 2.59
N GLN A 141 -10.40 18.78 3.67
CA GLN A 141 -11.28 19.91 3.89
C GLN A 141 -11.12 21.07 2.88
N ARG A 142 -9.99 21.14 2.20
CA ARG A 142 -9.72 22.16 1.16
C ARG A 142 -10.03 21.67 -0.26
N SER A 143 -10.53 20.44 -0.42
CA SER A 143 -10.66 19.81 -1.72
C SER A 143 -12.11 19.57 -2.12
N GLN A 144 -12.43 19.92 -3.36
CA GLN A 144 -13.69 19.55 -4.00
C GLN A 144 -13.62 18.21 -4.74
N ALA A 145 -12.42 17.63 -4.84
CA ALA A 145 -12.25 16.34 -5.51
C ALA A 145 -12.97 15.21 -4.76
N PRO A 146 -13.43 14.18 -5.49
CA PRO A 146 -14.07 13.01 -4.89
C PRO A 146 -13.18 12.35 -3.81
N LEU A 147 -13.80 11.98 -2.69
CA LEU A 147 -13.09 11.32 -1.58
C LEU A 147 -12.32 10.10 -2.03
N ALA A 148 -12.89 9.30 -2.94
CA ALA A 148 -12.20 8.15 -3.51
C ALA A 148 -10.92 8.52 -4.30
N ALA A 149 -10.85 9.69 -4.93
CA ALA A 149 -9.64 10.17 -5.59
C ALA A 149 -8.61 10.66 -4.56
N LEU A 150 -9.06 11.38 -3.54
CA LEU A 150 -8.21 11.91 -2.48
C LEU A 150 -7.55 10.80 -1.65
N LEU A 151 -8.26 9.73 -1.34
CA LEU A 151 -7.67 8.57 -0.64
C LEU A 151 -6.58 7.85 -1.45
N MET A 152 -6.55 8.01 -2.79
CA MET A 152 -5.50 7.48 -3.65
C MET A 152 -4.29 8.41 -3.79
N ASP A 153 -4.45 9.69 -3.49
CA ASP A 153 -3.36 10.67 -3.57
C ASP A 153 -2.38 10.45 -2.41
N GLN A 154 -1.18 9.99 -2.74
CA GLN A 154 -0.15 9.70 -1.73
C GLN A 154 0.32 10.97 -0.99
N ARG A 155 -0.02 12.15 -1.47
CA ARG A 155 0.21 13.42 -0.76
C ARG A 155 -0.83 13.65 0.33
N VAL A 156 -2.05 13.11 0.17
CA VAL A 156 -3.13 13.20 1.17
C VAL A 156 -2.92 12.12 2.24
N ILE A 157 -2.89 10.85 1.84
CA ILE A 157 -2.61 9.71 2.72
C ILE A 157 -1.63 8.79 2.00
N SER A 158 -0.46 8.58 2.56
CA SER A 158 0.49 7.66 1.96
C SER A 158 0.20 6.20 2.34
N GLY A 159 0.46 5.28 1.40
CA GLY A 159 0.28 3.85 1.61
C GLY A 159 -1.07 3.28 1.16
N VAL A 160 -2.12 4.07 1.16
CA VAL A 160 -3.44 3.63 0.68
C VAL A 160 -3.41 3.40 -0.83
N GLY A 161 -3.94 2.27 -1.24
CA GLY A 161 -4.12 1.93 -2.65
C GLY A 161 -5.57 1.63 -2.98
N ASN A 162 -5.76 0.95 -4.09
CA ASN A 162 -7.10 0.74 -4.64
C ASN A 162 -7.97 -0.21 -3.81
N VAL A 163 -7.33 -1.15 -3.11
CA VAL A 163 -8.07 -2.07 -2.22
C VAL A 163 -8.54 -1.33 -0.99
N TYR A 164 -7.62 -0.77 -0.20
CA TYR A 164 -8.00 -0.05 1.02
C TYR A 164 -8.96 1.10 0.73
N ARG A 165 -8.77 1.86 -0.37
CA ARG A 165 -9.70 2.92 -0.77
C ARG A 165 -11.13 2.42 -0.92
N ALA A 166 -11.33 1.37 -1.70
CA ALA A 166 -12.66 0.85 -1.99
C ALA A 166 -13.32 0.30 -0.71
N GLU A 167 -12.56 -0.45 0.05
CA GLU A 167 -13.06 -1.16 1.22
C GLU A 167 -13.35 -0.24 2.40
N ILE A 168 -12.49 0.75 2.66
CA ILE A 168 -12.72 1.68 3.77
C ILE A 168 -13.95 2.58 3.51
N LEU A 169 -14.15 3.02 2.28
CA LEU A 169 -15.35 3.77 1.92
C LEU A 169 -16.62 2.92 2.08
N PHE A 170 -16.59 1.66 1.67
CA PHE A 170 -17.72 0.74 1.87
C PHE A 170 -18.01 0.53 3.35
N ARG A 171 -17.00 0.24 4.16
CA ARG A 171 -17.14 -0.05 5.59
C ARG A 171 -17.76 1.11 6.38
N HIS A 172 -17.57 2.33 5.90
CA HIS A 172 -18.12 3.56 6.50
C HIS A 172 -19.36 4.10 5.79
N GLY A 173 -19.90 3.39 4.79
CA GLY A 173 -21.08 3.81 4.05
C GLY A 173 -20.91 5.16 3.35
N LEU A 174 -19.67 5.53 2.99
CA LEU A 174 -19.36 6.82 2.40
C LEU A 174 -19.46 6.76 0.88
N ASP A 175 -20.20 7.72 0.30
CA ASP A 175 -20.22 7.93 -1.13
C ASP A 175 -18.79 8.17 -1.65
N PRO A 176 -18.30 7.36 -2.60
CA PRO A 176 -16.97 7.56 -3.19
C PRO A 176 -16.81 8.92 -3.89
N MET A 177 -17.92 9.51 -4.34
CA MET A 177 -17.95 10.81 -5.03
C MET A 177 -18.13 12.00 -4.10
N LEU A 178 -18.33 11.78 -2.79
CA LEU A 178 -18.41 12.85 -1.81
C LEU A 178 -17.19 13.77 -1.93
N PRO A 179 -17.37 15.09 -2.11
CA PRO A 179 -16.27 16.05 -2.08
C PRO A 179 -15.53 15.99 -0.73
N GLY A 180 -14.20 16.04 -0.78
CA GLY A 180 -13.41 15.96 0.45
C GLY A 180 -13.81 16.97 1.53
N ARG A 181 -14.16 18.20 1.13
CA ARG A 181 -14.61 19.27 2.05
C ARG A 181 -15.94 18.97 2.76
N GLU A 182 -16.75 18.06 2.23
CA GLU A 182 -18.05 17.68 2.80
C GLU A 182 -17.95 16.50 3.75
N LEU A 183 -16.77 15.86 3.85
CA LEU A 183 -16.51 14.84 4.86
C LEU A 183 -16.59 15.48 6.24
N ARG A 184 -17.38 14.90 7.16
CA ARG A 184 -17.48 15.38 8.54
C ARG A 184 -16.30 14.88 9.38
N ARG A 185 -15.97 15.61 10.42
CA ARG A 185 -14.81 15.30 11.28
C ARG A 185 -14.94 13.92 11.91
N GLU A 186 -16.10 13.57 12.42
CA GLU A 186 -16.35 12.29 13.08
C GLU A 186 -16.22 11.12 12.09
N GLN A 187 -16.65 11.32 10.84
CA GLN A 187 -16.48 10.33 9.76
C GLN A 187 -15.01 10.11 9.44
N TRP A 188 -14.24 11.21 9.39
CA TRP A 188 -12.80 11.14 9.17
C TRP A 188 -12.08 10.40 10.30
N ASP A 189 -12.35 10.74 11.55
CA ASP A 189 -11.69 10.12 12.69
C ASP A 189 -11.99 8.61 12.77
N ALA A 190 -13.24 8.20 12.52
CA ALA A 190 -13.63 6.80 12.43
C ALA A 190 -12.96 6.07 11.26
N LEU A 191 -12.93 6.71 10.05
CA LEU A 191 -12.29 6.16 8.87
C LEU A 191 -10.77 5.98 9.09
N TRP A 192 -10.10 6.97 9.67
CA TRP A 192 -8.67 6.88 9.95
C TRP A 192 -8.35 5.76 10.93
N ALA A 193 -9.11 5.64 12.02
CA ALA A 193 -8.91 4.59 13.01
C ALA A 193 -9.07 3.18 12.42
N ASP A 194 -10.12 2.97 11.62
CA ASP A 194 -10.38 1.70 10.95
C ASP A 194 -9.32 1.39 9.88
N LEU A 195 -8.89 2.40 9.12
CA LEU A 195 -7.80 2.25 8.14
C LEU A 195 -6.50 1.81 8.80
N VAL A 196 -6.14 2.41 9.95
CA VAL A 196 -4.96 2.01 10.73
C VAL A 196 -5.08 0.56 11.18
N ALA A 197 -6.25 0.14 11.68
CA ALA A 197 -6.50 -1.24 12.11
C ALA A 197 -6.35 -2.23 10.95
N LEU A 198 -7.03 -1.98 9.83
CA LEU A 198 -6.96 -2.83 8.62
C LEU A 198 -5.54 -2.94 8.06
N MET A 199 -4.80 -1.82 8.01
CA MET A 199 -3.44 -1.85 7.50
C MET A 199 -2.47 -2.55 8.45
N ARG A 200 -2.68 -2.49 9.77
CA ARG A 200 -1.91 -3.26 10.76
C ARG A 200 -2.17 -4.75 10.64
N ASP A 201 -3.42 -5.16 10.41
CA ASP A 201 -3.75 -6.54 10.14
C ASP A 201 -3.12 -7.03 8.84
N GLY A 202 -3.17 -6.24 7.77
CA GLY A 202 -2.47 -6.52 6.52
C GLY A 202 -0.96 -6.65 6.71
N LEU A 203 -0.34 -5.82 7.54
CA LEU A 203 1.08 -5.92 7.91
C LEU A 203 1.38 -7.24 8.63
N ARG A 204 0.51 -7.67 9.55
CA ARG A 204 0.65 -8.89 10.33
C ARG A 204 0.48 -10.15 9.47
N THR A 205 -0.59 -10.21 8.68
CA THR A 205 -1.00 -11.40 7.93
C THR A 205 -0.37 -11.49 6.54
N GLY A 206 0.03 -10.35 5.94
CA GLY A 206 0.47 -10.26 4.55
C GLY A 206 -0.69 -10.24 3.55
N ARG A 207 -1.95 -10.17 4.01
CA ARG A 207 -3.18 -10.14 3.20
C ARG A 207 -4.00 -8.91 3.56
N ILE A 208 -4.88 -8.50 2.65
CA ILE A 208 -5.88 -7.46 2.92
C ILE A 208 -7.23 -8.16 3.15
N ASP A 209 -7.59 -8.35 4.39
CA ASP A 209 -8.89 -8.80 4.83
C ASP A 209 -9.66 -7.60 5.39
N THR A 210 -10.84 -7.31 4.83
CA THR A 210 -11.62 -6.12 5.20
C THR A 210 -13.03 -6.45 5.66
N VAL A 211 -13.45 -7.69 5.45
CA VAL A 211 -14.77 -8.17 5.84
C VAL A 211 -14.85 -8.25 7.38
N ARG A 212 -15.96 -7.78 7.93
CA ARG A 212 -16.21 -7.87 9.37
C ARG A 212 -16.45 -9.32 9.79
N PRO A 213 -16.15 -9.70 11.03
CA PRO A 213 -16.33 -11.08 11.50
C PRO A 213 -17.73 -11.64 11.25
N ALA A 214 -18.78 -10.83 11.37
CA ALA A 214 -20.16 -11.27 11.12
C ALA A 214 -20.45 -11.63 9.65
N ASP A 215 -19.67 -11.07 8.71
CA ASP A 215 -19.83 -11.29 7.27
C ASP A 215 -18.76 -12.25 6.71
N ASP A 216 -17.97 -12.87 7.59
CA ASP A 216 -16.93 -13.81 7.20
C ASP A 216 -17.53 -15.08 6.55
N PRO A 217 -16.86 -15.70 5.56
CA PRO A 217 -17.31 -16.94 4.94
C PRO A 217 -17.62 -18.06 5.93
N THR A 218 -16.86 -18.14 7.01
CA THR A 218 -17.06 -19.19 8.04
C THR A 218 -18.33 -18.99 8.86
N VAL A 219 -18.81 -17.75 8.94
CA VAL A 219 -20.05 -17.40 9.66
C VAL A 219 -21.26 -17.45 8.72
N THR A 220 -21.09 -16.93 7.51
CA THR A 220 -22.19 -16.80 6.53
C THR A 220 -22.39 -18.04 5.66
N GLY A 221 -21.48 -19.01 5.69
CA GLY A 221 -21.53 -20.22 4.86
C GLY A 221 -21.25 -19.99 3.38
N ARG A 222 -20.89 -18.77 2.97
CA ARG A 222 -20.51 -18.49 1.57
C ARG A 222 -19.13 -19.05 1.25
N ALA A 223 -18.88 -19.31 -0.04
CA ALA A 223 -17.56 -19.74 -0.49
C ALA A 223 -16.51 -18.65 -0.23
N PRO A 224 -15.32 -18.97 0.30
CA PRO A 224 -14.21 -18.03 0.45
C PRO A 224 -13.77 -17.47 -0.90
N ARG A 225 -13.33 -16.21 -0.89
CA ARG A 225 -12.84 -15.53 -2.09
C ARG A 225 -11.54 -16.17 -2.58
N ARG A 226 -11.51 -16.48 -3.87
CA ARG A 226 -10.31 -16.97 -4.56
C ARG A 226 -9.73 -15.85 -5.42
N ASP A 227 -8.76 -15.11 -4.88
CA ASP A 227 -8.05 -14.05 -5.62
C ASP A 227 -6.56 -14.08 -5.23
N ARG A 228 -5.71 -13.63 -6.14
CA ARG A 228 -4.25 -13.51 -5.93
C ARG A 228 -3.87 -12.56 -4.79
N HIS A 229 -4.76 -11.65 -4.40
CA HIS A 229 -4.55 -10.73 -3.27
C HIS A 229 -4.95 -11.34 -1.92
N GLY A 230 -5.59 -12.52 -1.94
CA GLY A 230 -5.68 -13.46 -0.83
C GLY A 230 -6.49 -13.01 0.37
N GLY A 231 -7.38 -12.06 0.30
CA GLY A 231 -8.20 -11.63 1.42
C GLY A 231 -9.68 -11.47 1.08
N GLU A 232 -10.53 -11.52 2.09
CA GLU A 232 -11.96 -11.28 1.98
C GLU A 232 -12.22 -9.78 1.90
N VAL A 233 -13.03 -9.36 0.92
CA VAL A 233 -13.34 -7.95 0.63
C VAL A 233 -14.81 -7.78 0.27
N TYR A 234 -15.36 -6.58 0.54
CA TYR A 234 -16.76 -6.27 0.26
C TYR A 234 -17.01 -5.93 -1.20
N VAL A 235 -16.18 -5.06 -1.79
CA VAL A 235 -16.46 -4.48 -3.11
C VAL A 235 -15.30 -4.60 -4.11
N TYR A 236 -14.07 -4.64 -3.64
CA TYR A 236 -12.91 -4.61 -4.53
C TYR A 236 -12.86 -5.78 -5.49
N ARG A 237 -12.84 -5.51 -6.83
CA ARG A 237 -12.89 -6.50 -7.91
C ARG A 237 -14.08 -7.46 -7.87
N ARG A 238 -15.20 -6.98 -7.34
CA ARG A 238 -16.45 -7.74 -7.30
C ARG A 238 -17.53 -7.17 -8.21
N HIS A 239 -17.15 -6.43 -9.25
CA HIS A 239 -18.07 -5.90 -10.25
C HIS A 239 -19.00 -6.98 -10.81
N GLY A 240 -20.30 -6.68 -10.90
CA GLY A 240 -21.33 -7.59 -11.37
C GLY A 240 -21.74 -8.69 -10.38
N GLN A 241 -21.11 -8.73 -9.19
CA GLN A 241 -21.50 -9.64 -8.13
C GLN A 241 -22.43 -8.93 -7.13
N PRO A 242 -23.28 -9.67 -6.42
CA PRO A 242 -24.13 -9.11 -5.38
C PRO A 242 -23.29 -8.59 -4.20
N CYS A 243 -23.70 -7.47 -3.64
CA CYS A 243 -23.16 -6.94 -2.37
C CYS A 243 -23.37 -7.95 -1.25
N LEU A 244 -22.36 -8.19 -0.41
CA LEU A 244 -22.46 -9.14 0.70
C LEU A 244 -23.47 -8.71 1.80
N VAL A 245 -23.80 -7.43 1.84
CA VAL A 245 -24.69 -6.86 2.86
C VAL A 245 -26.13 -6.68 2.36
N CYS A 246 -26.33 -6.12 1.16
CA CYS A 246 -27.66 -5.74 0.69
C CYS A 246 -28.10 -6.43 -0.63
N GLY A 247 -27.24 -7.26 -1.24
CA GLY A 247 -27.54 -7.98 -2.49
C GLY A 247 -27.49 -7.15 -3.76
N THR A 248 -27.38 -5.81 -3.71
CA THR A 248 -27.28 -4.94 -4.88
C THR A 248 -26.07 -5.30 -5.73
N LEU A 249 -26.21 -5.36 -7.06
CA LEU A 249 -25.11 -5.61 -7.96
C LEU A 249 -24.06 -4.47 -7.90
N LEU A 250 -22.81 -4.83 -7.73
CA LEU A 250 -21.71 -3.89 -7.56
C LEU A 250 -21.29 -3.29 -8.92
N PRO A 251 -21.37 -1.97 -9.12
CA PRO A 251 -20.89 -1.30 -10.31
C PRO A 251 -19.37 -1.11 -10.31
N ARG A 252 -18.86 -0.69 -11.47
CA ARG A 252 -17.48 -0.28 -11.68
C ARG A 252 -17.43 0.95 -12.57
N VAL A 253 -16.64 1.95 -12.18
CA VAL A 253 -16.27 3.09 -13.03
C VAL A 253 -14.77 3.31 -13.00
N VAL A 254 -14.24 4.09 -13.96
CA VAL A 254 -12.86 4.56 -13.92
C VAL A 254 -12.82 5.93 -13.27
N LEU A 255 -12.08 6.06 -12.18
CA LEU A 255 -11.84 7.32 -11.49
C LEU A 255 -10.33 7.53 -11.32
N ALA A 256 -9.82 8.67 -11.79
CA ALA A 256 -8.38 8.99 -11.74
C ALA A 256 -7.48 7.85 -12.24
N GLY A 257 -7.82 7.27 -13.39
CA GLY A 257 -7.07 6.18 -14.04
C GLY A 257 -7.13 4.81 -13.32
N ARG A 258 -8.05 4.64 -12.35
CA ARG A 258 -8.21 3.39 -11.59
C ARG A 258 -9.67 2.94 -11.55
N ASN A 259 -9.89 1.63 -11.61
CA ASN A 259 -11.22 1.09 -11.38
C ASN A 259 -11.66 1.36 -9.95
N LEU A 260 -12.81 1.99 -9.79
CA LEU A 260 -13.51 2.17 -8.54
C LEU A 260 -14.63 1.14 -8.46
N TYR A 261 -14.80 0.54 -7.30
CA TYR A 261 -15.86 -0.42 -6.96
C TYR A 261 -16.56 0.06 -5.71
N TRP A 262 -17.90 0.03 -5.69
CA TRP A 262 -18.70 0.44 -4.53
C TRP A 262 -20.08 -0.22 -4.58
N CYS A 263 -20.86 -0.08 -3.53
CA CYS A 263 -22.28 -0.47 -3.50
C CYS A 263 -23.15 0.78 -3.43
N PRO A 264 -23.97 1.10 -4.44
CA PRO A 264 -24.78 2.33 -4.43
C PRO A 264 -25.85 2.35 -3.34
N THR A 265 -26.28 1.19 -2.84
CA THR A 265 -27.26 1.09 -1.74
C THR A 265 -26.60 1.29 -0.38
N CYS A 266 -25.44 0.65 -0.13
CA CYS A 266 -24.72 0.79 1.15
C CYS A 266 -23.93 2.10 1.24
N GLN A 267 -23.63 2.73 0.10
CA GLN A 267 -22.89 3.98 -0.03
C GLN A 267 -23.72 4.97 -0.88
N PRO A 268 -24.87 5.40 -0.34
CA PRO A 268 -25.78 6.28 -1.10
C PRO A 268 -25.11 7.61 -1.42
N ALA A 269 -25.46 8.19 -2.56
CA ALA A 269 -25.03 9.54 -2.90
C ALA A 269 -25.40 10.50 -1.78
N ALA A 270 -24.48 11.41 -1.45
CA ALA A 270 -24.77 12.46 -0.49
C ALA A 270 -25.98 13.27 -1.00
N THR A 271 -27.07 13.29 -0.23
CA THR A 271 -28.27 14.06 -0.55
C THR A 271 -27.92 15.55 -0.59
N GLY A 272 -27.73 16.12 -1.80
CA GLY A 272 -27.40 17.54 -1.95
C GLY A 272 -26.86 17.97 -3.30
N ILE A 273 -26.51 17.03 -4.20
CA ILE A 273 -26.10 17.40 -5.57
C ILE A 273 -27.08 16.74 -6.54
N SER A 274 -28.16 17.48 -6.86
CA SER A 274 -28.96 17.22 -8.07
C SER A 274 -28.00 17.19 -9.26
N ALA A 275 -27.97 16.10 -9.98
CA ALA A 275 -27.34 16.04 -11.29
C ALA A 275 -28.03 17.07 -12.18
N ALA A 276 -27.42 18.24 -12.32
CA ALA A 276 -27.79 19.17 -13.36
C ALA A 276 -27.17 18.65 -14.66
N GLY A 277 -28.01 18.44 -15.64
CA GLY A 277 -28.02 17.87 -16.95
C GLY A 277 -26.71 17.82 -17.78
#